data_21e9f35eabf78ac55ff439055033679f
#
_entry.id   21e9f35eabf78ac55ff439055033679f
#
_cell.length_a   1.000
_cell.length_b   1.000
_cell.length_c   1.000
_cell.angle_alpha   90.00
_cell.angle_beta   90.00
_cell.angle_gamma   90.00
#
_symmetry.space_group_name_H-M   'P 1'
#
loop_
_entity.id
_entity.type
_entity.pdbx_description
1 polymer ?
#
loop_
_entity_poly.entity_id
_entity_poly.type
_entity_poly.pdbx_seq_one_letter_code
_entity_poly.pdbx_strand_id
1 'polypeptide(L)'
;MPPRRAIALMGAALALLGGIAVPAAADGPRPQAPIIGGDFVTDAPWAAAIYVRGNFTCSGTIIAPTWVLTAAHCVGSGLTVNVGSVYRSRATTVNVSDYQVAPKGDLALVHLAAAHQTAYSPLADADPPVGSTNQICGWGRTSTNGPFPDQLKCADVKVTSTTCYDHRYGPAICTSKITGNAWSGDSGGPQRYEGKQVAVASTADGRSEQTYGSVAPSRAWIRATAGV
;
A
#
# COMPACT_ATOMS: atom_id res chain seq x y z
N MET A 1 92.03 -0.12 31.92
CA MET A 1 90.99 0.98 31.83
C MET A 1 89.75 0.32 31.21
N PRO A 2 88.65 0.22 31.94
CA PRO A 2 87.42 -0.39 31.43
C PRO A 2 86.50 0.63 30.73
N PRO A 3 85.68 0.23 29.76
CA PRO A 3 84.82 1.14 29.04
C PRO A 3 83.53 1.40 29.80
N ARG A 4 83.08 2.62 29.70
CA ARG A 4 81.83 3.13 30.26
C ARG A 4 80.60 2.58 29.48
N ARG A 5 79.70 1.92 30.18
CA ARG A 5 78.38 1.53 29.66
C ARG A 5 77.43 2.73 29.72
N ALA A 6 76.87 3.10 28.56
CA ALA A 6 75.79 4.04 28.45
C ALA A 6 74.41 3.30 28.68
N ILE A 7 73.63 3.77 29.63
CA ILE A 7 72.26 3.30 29.89
C ILE A 7 71.31 4.16 29.06
N ALA A 8 70.62 3.52 28.10
CA ALA A 8 69.59 4.15 27.36
C ALA A 8 68.26 4.01 28.14
N LEU A 9 67.68 5.12 28.53
CA LEU A 9 66.31 5.21 29.09
C LEU A 9 65.31 5.14 27.96
N MET A 10 64.51 4.05 27.87
CA MET A 10 63.34 3.95 27.04
C MET A 10 62.16 4.63 27.72
N GLY A 11 61.76 5.77 27.21
CA GLY A 11 60.51 6.46 27.59
C GLY A 11 59.31 5.76 26.90
N ALA A 12 58.45 5.15 27.70
CA ALA A 12 57.17 4.63 27.21
C ALA A 12 56.17 5.77 27.05
N ALA A 13 55.80 6.12 25.81
CA ALA A 13 54.69 7.04 25.51
C ALA A 13 53.38 6.29 25.60
N LEU A 14 52.58 6.61 26.62
CA LEU A 14 51.21 6.10 26.78
C LEU A 14 50.29 6.94 25.87
N ALA A 15 49.85 6.37 24.74
CA ALA A 15 48.87 6.98 23.88
C ALA A 15 47.45 6.77 24.47
N LEU A 16 46.86 7.80 25.02
CA LEU A 16 45.43 7.85 25.41
C LEU A 16 44.58 7.94 24.15
N LEU A 17 44.00 6.82 23.73
CA LEU A 17 42.94 6.80 22.74
C LEU A 17 41.64 7.27 23.38
N GLY A 18 41.36 8.58 23.25
CA GLY A 18 40.07 9.19 23.58
C GLY A 18 39.02 8.69 22.60
N GLY A 19 38.22 7.70 23.00
CA GLY A 19 37.04 7.30 22.27
C GLY A 19 36.00 8.41 22.24
N ILE A 20 35.74 9.00 21.07
CA ILE A 20 34.59 9.89 20.85
C ILE A 20 33.33 9.04 20.90
N ALA A 21 32.59 9.09 22.02
CA ALA A 21 31.25 8.54 22.10
C ALA A 21 30.34 9.37 21.19
N VAL A 22 29.93 8.82 20.07
CA VAL A 22 28.85 9.37 19.24
C VAL A 22 27.55 9.21 20.04
N PRO A 23 26.82 10.28 20.38
CA PRO A 23 25.54 10.14 21.04
C PRO A 23 24.59 9.38 20.09
N ALA A 24 24.00 8.27 20.57
CA ALA A 24 22.91 7.62 19.90
C ALA A 24 21.78 8.65 19.73
N ALA A 25 21.39 8.92 18.49
CA ALA A 25 20.23 9.75 18.22
C ALA A 25 19.03 9.11 18.96
N ALA A 26 18.45 9.84 19.90
CA ALA A 26 17.22 9.44 20.54
C ALA A 26 16.15 9.29 19.46
N ASP A 27 15.60 8.07 19.30
CA ASP A 27 14.41 7.84 18.52
C ASP A 27 13.28 8.68 19.13
N GLY A 28 13.05 9.87 18.56
CA GLY A 28 11.86 10.65 18.87
C GLY A 28 10.61 9.84 18.52
N PRO A 29 9.44 10.12 19.11
CA PRO A 29 8.22 9.43 18.77
C PRO A 29 8.01 9.52 17.26
N ARG A 30 8.06 8.36 16.57
CA ARG A 30 7.73 8.28 15.15
C ARG A 30 6.28 8.75 14.99
N PRO A 31 5.99 9.70 14.07
CA PRO A 31 4.61 10.09 13.80
C PRO A 31 3.79 8.85 13.54
N GLN A 32 2.72 8.65 14.30
CA GLN A 32 1.76 7.57 14.05
C GLN A 32 1.10 7.80 12.71
N ALA A 33 1.31 6.88 11.83
CA ALA A 33 1.07 6.99 10.42
C ALA A 33 -0.27 6.38 9.95
N PRO A 34 -0.91 6.95 8.90
CA PRO A 34 -2.17 6.51 8.28
C PRO A 34 -2.01 5.21 7.46
N ILE A 35 -3.10 4.60 6.93
CA ILE A 35 -3.43 3.20 7.17
C ILE A 35 -3.19 3.02 8.66
N ILE A 36 -4.04 2.62 9.48
CA ILE A 36 -3.75 2.57 10.92
C ILE A 36 -2.44 1.79 11.16
N GLY A 37 -1.32 2.46 11.35
CA GLY A 37 0.05 1.94 11.22
C GLY A 37 0.65 2.15 9.82
N GLY A 38 1.65 1.37 9.39
CA GLY A 38 2.31 1.46 8.08
C GLY A 38 3.15 2.73 7.85
N ASP A 39 3.66 2.93 6.63
CA ASP A 39 4.55 4.04 6.27
C ASP A 39 4.08 4.79 5.02
N PHE A 40 4.41 6.07 4.91
CA PHE A 40 4.24 6.85 3.70
C PHE A 40 5.17 6.35 2.60
N VAL A 41 4.64 6.26 1.37
CA VAL A 41 5.43 5.86 0.21
C VAL A 41 5.64 7.03 -0.74
N THR A 42 6.80 7.04 -1.39
CA THR A 42 7.20 8.11 -2.32
C THR A 42 6.99 7.73 -3.77
N ASP A 43 6.78 6.44 -4.06
CA ASP A 43 6.57 5.92 -5.41
C ASP A 43 5.50 4.83 -5.42
N ALA A 44 4.45 5.06 -6.20
CA ALA A 44 3.39 4.11 -6.50
C ALA A 44 2.66 4.58 -7.79
N PRO A 45 3.29 4.45 -8.95
CA PRO A 45 2.78 5.03 -10.20
C PRO A 45 1.43 4.45 -10.63
N TRP A 46 1.10 3.27 -10.16
CA TRP A 46 -0.17 2.58 -10.37
C TRP A 46 -1.30 3.06 -9.45
N ALA A 47 -1.02 3.91 -8.46
CA ALA A 47 -2.03 4.28 -7.46
C ALA A 47 -3.08 5.25 -8.04
N ALA A 48 -4.34 5.00 -7.67
CA ALA A 48 -5.50 5.80 -8.08
C ALA A 48 -6.38 6.14 -6.89
N ALA A 49 -6.76 7.41 -6.74
CA ALA A 49 -7.68 7.86 -5.70
C ALA A 49 -9.07 8.10 -6.31
N ILE A 50 -10.10 7.48 -5.74
CA ILE A 50 -11.47 7.49 -6.24
C ILE A 50 -12.27 8.60 -5.53
N TYR A 51 -12.94 9.42 -6.32
CA TYR A 51 -13.81 10.49 -5.85
C TYR A 51 -15.25 10.28 -6.33
N VAL A 52 -16.19 10.49 -5.44
CA VAL A 52 -17.62 10.50 -5.77
C VAL A 52 -18.17 11.90 -5.48
N ARG A 53 -18.70 12.57 -6.50
CA ARG A 53 -19.24 13.95 -6.39
C ARG A 53 -18.25 14.91 -5.74
N GLY A 54 -16.96 14.81 -6.14
CA GLY A 54 -15.89 15.66 -5.64
C GLY A 54 -15.32 15.31 -4.26
N ASN A 55 -15.85 14.30 -3.57
CA ASN A 55 -15.35 13.85 -2.27
C ASN A 55 -14.49 12.60 -2.43
N PHE A 56 -13.32 12.57 -1.80
CA PHE A 56 -12.49 11.36 -1.72
C PHE A 56 -13.26 10.28 -0.97
N THR A 57 -13.34 9.09 -1.56
CA THR A 57 -14.13 7.97 -1.02
C THR A 57 -13.31 6.69 -0.87
N CYS A 58 -12.50 6.37 -1.86
CA CYS A 58 -11.85 5.07 -1.99
C CYS A 58 -10.47 5.19 -2.65
N SER A 59 -9.71 4.12 -2.55
CA SER A 59 -8.46 3.88 -3.27
C SER A 59 -8.68 2.94 -4.46
N GLY A 60 -7.70 2.82 -5.33
CA GLY A 60 -7.73 1.93 -6.50
C GLY A 60 -6.37 1.79 -7.14
N THR A 61 -6.32 1.08 -8.26
CA THR A 61 -5.08 0.86 -9.04
C THR A 61 -5.31 0.96 -10.52
N ILE A 62 -4.41 1.63 -11.22
CA ILE A 62 -4.38 1.67 -12.69
C ILE A 62 -3.78 0.33 -13.16
N ILE A 63 -4.55 -0.43 -13.92
CA ILE A 63 -4.17 -1.76 -14.45
C ILE A 63 -3.93 -1.76 -15.96
N ALA A 64 -4.43 -0.74 -16.67
CA ALA A 64 -4.26 -0.52 -18.10
C ALA A 64 -4.43 0.98 -18.40
N PRO A 65 -4.11 1.49 -19.60
CA PRO A 65 -4.13 2.93 -19.91
C PRO A 65 -5.43 3.66 -19.55
N THR A 66 -6.58 2.99 -19.69
CA THR A 66 -7.90 3.54 -19.41
C THR A 66 -8.67 2.77 -18.33
N TRP A 67 -8.03 1.85 -17.61
CA TRP A 67 -8.72 1.01 -16.65
C TRP A 67 -8.13 1.09 -15.24
N VAL A 68 -9.01 1.34 -14.27
CA VAL A 68 -8.71 1.32 -12.84
C VAL A 68 -9.51 0.20 -12.18
N LEU A 69 -8.81 -0.63 -11.39
CA LEU A 69 -9.42 -1.64 -10.53
C LEU A 69 -9.67 -1.05 -9.14
N THR A 70 -10.88 -1.22 -8.63
CA THR A 70 -11.31 -0.77 -7.30
C THR A 70 -12.39 -1.72 -6.73
N ALA A 71 -12.99 -1.39 -5.59
CA ALA A 71 -14.11 -2.16 -5.03
C ALA A 71 -15.45 -1.79 -5.67
N ALA A 72 -16.37 -2.76 -5.75
CA ALA A 72 -17.70 -2.52 -6.29
C ALA A 72 -18.53 -1.54 -5.44
N HIS A 73 -18.34 -1.53 -4.13
CA HIS A 73 -19.00 -0.57 -3.25
C HIS A 73 -18.45 0.87 -3.36
N CYS A 74 -17.34 1.07 -4.11
CA CYS A 74 -16.74 2.38 -4.36
C CYS A 74 -17.30 3.10 -5.58
N VAL A 75 -18.05 2.42 -6.46
CA VAL A 75 -18.53 3.01 -7.72
C VAL A 75 -19.98 3.50 -7.62
N GLY A 76 -20.28 4.54 -8.39
CA GLY A 76 -21.60 5.16 -8.41
C GLY A 76 -21.61 6.40 -9.31
N SER A 77 -22.65 7.22 -9.25
CA SER A 77 -22.77 8.42 -10.08
C SER A 77 -21.81 9.54 -9.65
N GLY A 78 -21.22 10.25 -10.62
CA GLY A 78 -20.32 11.39 -10.36
C GLY A 78 -18.92 10.95 -9.94
N LEU A 79 -18.43 9.83 -10.52
CA LEU A 79 -17.08 9.34 -10.35
C LEU A 79 -16.06 10.22 -11.09
N THR A 80 -14.96 10.51 -10.41
CA THR A 80 -13.69 10.94 -10.99
C THR A 80 -12.55 10.19 -10.34
N VAL A 81 -11.41 10.09 -11.01
CA VAL A 81 -10.23 9.39 -10.50
C VAL A 81 -9.03 10.32 -10.55
N ASN A 82 -8.32 10.45 -9.45
CA ASN A 82 -7.05 11.16 -9.40
C ASN A 82 -5.89 10.17 -9.55
N VAL A 83 -4.98 10.44 -10.51
CA VAL A 83 -3.89 9.56 -10.94
C VAL A 83 -2.56 10.31 -11.05
N GLY A 84 -1.45 9.57 -11.10
CA GLY A 84 -0.12 10.11 -11.41
C GLY A 84 0.63 10.72 -10.23
N SER A 85 0.14 10.57 -9.01
CA SER A 85 0.86 11.01 -7.80
C SER A 85 0.48 10.20 -6.57
N VAL A 86 1.43 9.98 -5.68
CA VAL A 86 1.17 9.48 -4.34
C VAL A 86 0.50 10.54 -3.44
N TYR A 87 0.53 11.81 -3.83
CA TYR A 87 -0.17 12.91 -3.16
C TYR A 87 -1.48 13.21 -3.90
N ARG A 88 -2.64 13.01 -3.23
CA ARG A 88 -3.96 13.28 -3.83
C ARG A 88 -4.12 14.71 -4.34
N SER A 89 -3.55 15.68 -3.62
CA SER A 89 -3.58 17.12 -3.96
C SER A 89 -2.74 17.47 -5.20
N ARG A 90 -1.79 16.60 -5.60
CA ARG A 90 -0.90 16.81 -6.76
C ARG A 90 -1.25 15.91 -7.95
N ALA A 91 -2.23 15.03 -7.78
CA ALA A 91 -2.64 14.07 -8.79
C ALA A 91 -3.52 14.75 -9.86
N THR A 92 -3.48 14.22 -11.07
CA THR A 92 -4.33 14.69 -12.18
C THR A 92 -5.71 14.04 -12.07
N THR A 93 -6.75 14.85 -12.10
CA THR A 93 -8.14 14.37 -12.14
C THR A 93 -8.52 13.93 -13.55
N VAL A 94 -8.97 12.69 -13.70
CA VAL A 94 -9.50 12.13 -14.94
C VAL A 94 -10.99 11.81 -14.76
N ASN A 95 -11.80 12.22 -15.73
CA ASN A 95 -13.22 11.85 -15.76
C ASN A 95 -13.40 10.36 -16.05
N VAL A 96 -14.50 9.81 -15.57
CA VAL A 96 -14.90 8.43 -15.80
C VAL A 96 -15.96 8.38 -16.89
N SER A 97 -15.77 7.53 -17.90
CA SER A 97 -16.76 7.30 -18.97
C SER A 97 -17.84 6.32 -18.53
N ASP A 98 -17.43 5.20 -17.90
CA ASP A 98 -18.33 4.19 -17.34
C ASP A 98 -17.60 3.34 -16.28
N TYR A 99 -18.31 2.37 -15.70
CA TYR A 99 -17.72 1.36 -14.83
C TYR A 99 -18.49 0.04 -14.95
N GLN A 100 -17.80 -1.05 -14.66
CA GLN A 100 -18.37 -2.40 -14.63
C GLN A 100 -18.09 -3.06 -13.28
N VAL A 101 -19.13 -3.67 -12.70
CA VAL A 101 -19.02 -4.42 -11.46
C VAL A 101 -18.83 -5.90 -11.79
N ALA A 102 -17.92 -6.57 -11.08
CA ALA A 102 -17.70 -8.00 -11.26
C ALA A 102 -18.99 -8.79 -11.04
N PRO A 103 -19.23 -9.86 -11.81
CA PRO A 103 -20.43 -10.71 -11.67
C PRO A 103 -20.56 -11.30 -10.26
N LYS A 104 -19.42 -11.49 -9.56
CA LYS A 104 -19.36 -12.01 -8.21
C LYS A 104 -18.23 -11.31 -7.44
N GLY A 105 -18.51 -10.93 -6.19
CA GLY A 105 -17.54 -10.29 -5.31
C GLY A 105 -17.53 -8.76 -5.41
N ASP A 106 -16.68 -8.17 -4.60
CA ASP A 106 -16.62 -6.72 -4.38
C ASP A 106 -15.50 -6.07 -5.21
N LEU A 107 -15.47 -6.35 -6.52
CA LEU A 107 -14.55 -5.77 -7.49
C LEU A 107 -15.31 -4.94 -8.52
N ALA A 108 -14.71 -3.84 -8.97
CA ALA A 108 -15.17 -3.02 -10.09
C ALA A 108 -14.02 -2.56 -10.96
N LEU A 109 -14.27 -2.44 -12.27
CA LEU A 109 -13.43 -1.80 -13.25
C LEU A 109 -14.02 -0.45 -13.61
N VAL A 110 -13.25 0.61 -13.46
CA VAL A 110 -13.60 1.99 -13.81
C VAL A 110 -12.91 2.35 -15.11
N HIS A 111 -13.68 2.75 -16.13
CA HIS A 111 -13.17 3.16 -17.43
C HIS A 111 -12.92 4.66 -17.45
N LEU A 112 -11.68 5.06 -17.59
CA LEU A 112 -11.28 6.45 -17.67
C LEU A 112 -11.64 7.04 -19.05
N ALA A 113 -12.13 8.27 -19.08
CA ALA A 113 -12.42 8.98 -20.32
C ALA A 113 -11.17 9.38 -21.14
N ALA A 114 -9.99 9.36 -20.48
CA ALA A 114 -8.70 9.62 -21.12
C ALA A 114 -7.67 8.64 -20.59
N ALA A 115 -6.76 8.21 -21.47
CA ALA A 115 -5.66 7.32 -21.11
C ALA A 115 -4.66 8.04 -20.20
N HIS A 116 -4.17 7.31 -19.18
CA HIS A 116 -3.05 7.73 -18.33
C HIS A 116 -1.91 6.73 -18.47
N GLN A 117 -0.79 7.19 -19.04
CA GLN A 117 0.40 6.35 -19.24
C GLN A 117 1.23 6.33 -17.95
N THR A 118 1.44 5.13 -17.41
CA THR A 118 2.20 4.91 -16.19
C THR A 118 2.72 3.47 -16.13
N ALA A 119 3.42 3.09 -15.05
CA ALA A 119 3.66 1.69 -14.72
C ALA A 119 2.38 1.12 -14.07
N TYR A 120 1.67 0.29 -14.83
CA TYR A 120 0.42 -0.34 -14.38
C TYR A 120 0.67 -1.41 -13.32
N SER A 121 -0.32 -1.65 -12.45
CA SER A 121 -0.27 -2.74 -11.47
C SER A 121 -0.46 -4.09 -12.15
N PRO A 122 0.55 -4.98 -12.20
CA PRO A 122 0.35 -6.31 -12.71
C PRO A 122 -0.57 -7.10 -11.76
N LEU A 123 -1.46 -7.91 -12.33
CA LEU A 123 -2.43 -8.71 -11.60
C LEU A 123 -1.95 -10.16 -11.46
N ALA A 124 -2.23 -10.77 -10.32
CA ALA A 124 -1.93 -12.17 -10.08
C ALA A 124 -3.02 -13.08 -10.66
N ASP A 125 -2.62 -14.29 -11.08
CA ASP A 125 -3.54 -15.33 -11.56
C ASP A 125 -3.87 -16.38 -10.47
N ALA A 126 -3.24 -16.26 -9.28
CA ALA A 126 -3.46 -17.13 -8.13
C ALA A 126 -3.41 -16.32 -6.84
N ASP A 127 -4.08 -16.81 -5.80
CA ASP A 127 -4.00 -16.27 -4.46
C ASP A 127 -2.62 -16.54 -3.84
N PRO A 128 -2.15 -15.67 -2.93
CA PRO A 128 -0.89 -15.86 -2.22
C PRO A 128 -1.01 -17.00 -1.20
N PRO A 129 0.10 -17.64 -0.81
CA PRO A 129 0.09 -18.66 0.23
C PRO A 129 -0.42 -18.13 1.57
N VAL A 130 -1.20 -18.92 2.29
CA VAL A 130 -1.54 -18.65 3.70
C VAL A 130 -0.25 -18.57 4.52
N GLY A 131 -0.14 -17.56 5.38
CA GLY A 131 1.05 -17.25 6.16
C GLY A 131 2.02 -16.30 5.46
N SER A 132 1.86 -15.99 4.17
CA SER A 132 2.70 -15.01 3.47
C SER A 132 2.48 -13.59 3.98
N THR A 133 3.52 -12.76 3.88
CA THR A 133 3.45 -11.32 4.12
C THR A 133 3.10 -10.62 2.82
N ASN A 134 2.01 -9.84 2.84
CA ASN A 134 1.55 -9.06 1.71
C ASN A 134 1.56 -7.58 2.07
N GLN A 135 1.72 -6.72 1.07
CA GLN A 135 1.61 -5.27 1.24
C GLN A 135 0.21 -4.79 0.87
N ILE A 136 -0.35 -3.91 1.68
CA ILE A 136 -1.60 -3.18 1.41
C ILE A 136 -1.32 -1.69 1.30
N CYS A 137 -2.03 -0.97 0.41
CA CYS A 137 -1.82 0.46 0.20
C CYS A 137 -3.15 1.20 0.03
N GLY A 138 -3.18 2.47 0.51
CA GLY A 138 -4.35 3.34 0.35
C GLY A 138 -4.20 4.71 1.00
N TRP A 139 -5.23 5.53 0.85
CA TRP A 139 -5.36 6.86 1.49
C TRP A 139 -6.44 6.88 2.57
N GLY A 140 -6.71 5.73 3.17
CA GLY A 140 -7.70 5.63 4.24
C GLY A 140 -7.33 6.43 5.48
N ARG A 141 -8.30 6.57 6.40
CA ARG A 141 -8.13 7.32 7.64
C ARG A 141 -7.00 6.77 8.49
N THR A 142 -6.29 7.65 9.15
CA THR A 142 -5.09 7.39 9.94
C THR A 142 -5.36 6.90 11.36
N SER A 143 -6.61 7.04 11.78
CA SER A 143 -7.20 6.56 13.03
C SER A 143 -8.71 6.48 12.85
N THR A 144 -9.43 5.91 13.82
CA THR A 144 -10.89 5.69 13.74
C THR A 144 -11.66 6.94 13.27
N ASN A 145 -11.31 8.12 13.77
CA ASN A 145 -11.92 9.41 13.41
C ASN A 145 -10.92 10.42 12.82
N GLY A 146 -9.73 9.96 12.42
CA GLY A 146 -8.68 10.81 11.86
C GLY A 146 -9.00 11.31 10.45
N PRO A 147 -8.22 12.30 9.94
CA PRO A 147 -8.37 12.78 8.57
C PRO A 147 -7.91 11.73 7.56
N PHE A 148 -8.33 11.91 6.32
CA PHE A 148 -7.70 11.23 5.18
C PHE A 148 -6.35 11.88 4.88
N PRO A 149 -5.25 11.11 4.78
CA PRO A 149 -3.93 11.66 4.43
C PRO A 149 -3.92 12.15 3.00
N ASP A 150 -3.07 13.13 2.71
CA ASP A 150 -2.81 13.53 1.33
C ASP A 150 -1.86 12.54 0.63
N GLN A 151 -0.86 12.02 1.34
CA GLN A 151 0.13 11.09 0.81
C GLN A 151 -0.31 9.62 1.02
N LEU A 152 -0.09 8.79 -0.02
CA LEU A 152 -0.35 7.34 0.00
C LEU A 152 0.49 6.66 1.07
N LYS A 153 -0.10 5.63 1.68
CA LYS A 153 0.59 4.74 2.60
C LYS A 153 0.48 3.28 2.22
N CYS A 154 1.46 2.53 2.70
CA CYS A 154 1.44 1.08 2.62
C CYS A 154 1.78 0.46 3.98
N ALA A 155 1.30 -0.74 4.22
CA ALA A 155 1.59 -1.54 5.40
C ALA A 155 1.68 -3.01 5.04
N ASP A 156 2.34 -3.78 5.90
CA ASP A 156 2.41 -5.23 5.78
C ASP A 156 1.31 -5.90 6.58
N VAL A 157 0.75 -6.96 5.98
CA VAL A 157 -0.28 -7.82 6.56
C VAL A 157 0.08 -9.28 6.34
N LYS A 158 -0.39 -10.17 7.21
CA LYS A 158 -0.23 -11.61 7.09
C LYS A 158 -1.48 -12.24 6.53
N VAL A 159 -1.38 -13.04 5.48
CA VAL A 159 -2.50 -13.84 4.96
C VAL A 159 -2.88 -14.90 5.98
N THR A 160 -4.13 -14.89 6.43
CA THR A 160 -4.68 -15.85 7.39
C THR A 160 -5.57 -16.91 6.74
N SER A 161 -6.23 -16.56 5.62
CA SER A 161 -7.09 -17.47 4.85
C SER A 161 -7.27 -16.97 3.42
N THR A 162 -7.46 -17.87 2.48
CA THR A 162 -7.89 -17.63 1.08
C THR A 162 -9.26 -18.24 0.78
N THR A 163 -9.99 -18.68 1.81
CA THR A 163 -11.32 -19.31 1.70
C THR A 163 -12.41 -18.50 2.41
N CYS A 164 -12.16 -17.22 2.67
CA CYS A 164 -13.16 -16.28 3.22
C CYS A 164 -13.94 -15.57 2.11
N TYR A 165 -14.86 -14.68 2.52
CA TYR A 165 -15.74 -13.95 1.61
C TYR A 165 -15.63 -12.46 1.83
N ASP A 166 -15.72 -11.69 0.74
CA ASP A 166 -15.77 -10.24 0.76
C ASP A 166 -17.18 -9.71 1.11
N HIS A 167 -17.35 -8.39 1.11
CA HIS A 167 -18.61 -7.70 1.43
C HIS A 167 -19.80 -8.14 0.54
N ARG A 168 -19.53 -8.66 -0.66
CA ARG A 168 -20.53 -9.12 -1.63
C ARG A 168 -20.54 -10.65 -1.79
N TYR A 169 -20.03 -11.35 -0.79
CA TYR A 169 -19.98 -12.83 -0.77
C TYR A 169 -19.16 -13.43 -1.91
N GLY A 170 -18.21 -12.69 -2.47
CA GLY A 170 -17.22 -13.20 -3.41
C GLY A 170 -16.02 -13.84 -2.72
N PRO A 171 -15.21 -14.64 -3.45
CA PRO A 171 -13.97 -15.19 -2.93
C PRO A 171 -13.02 -14.08 -2.46
N ALA A 172 -12.39 -14.26 -1.32
CA ALA A 172 -11.58 -13.24 -0.68
C ALA A 172 -10.34 -13.81 0.01
N ILE A 173 -9.40 -12.91 0.29
CA ILE A 173 -8.20 -13.12 1.08
C ILE A 173 -8.38 -12.41 2.41
N CYS A 174 -8.38 -13.16 3.51
CA CYS A 174 -8.40 -12.62 4.86
C CYS A 174 -6.98 -12.42 5.37
N THR A 175 -6.74 -11.31 6.05
CA THR A 175 -5.42 -10.96 6.54
C THR A 175 -5.48 -10.37 7.94
N SER A 176 -4.40 -10.55 8.70
CA SER A 176 -4.18 -9.89 9.97
C SER A 176 -3.04 -8.88 9.90
N LYS A 177 -3.10 -7.89 10.75
CA LYS A 177 -2.12 -6.80 10.86
C LYS A 177 -0.71 -7.32 11.18
N ILE A 178 0.30 -6.78 10.47
CA ILE A 178 1.71 -6.81 10.87
C ILE A 178 2.14 -5.39 11.25
N THR A 179 2.29 -4.49 10.28
CA THR A 179 2.72 -3.10 10.51
C THR A 179 1.57 -2.10 10.46
N GLY A 180 0.44 -2.45 9.83
CA GLY A 180 -0.72 -1.59 9.74
C GLY A 180 -1.99 -2.33 9.33
N ASN A 181 -3.12 -1.62 9.39
CA ASN A 181 -4.45 -2.14 9.12
C ASN A 181 -5.24 -1.18 8.24
N ALA A 182 -6.02 -1.71 7.29
CA ALA A 182 -6.91 -0.92 6.46
C ALA A 182 -8.04 -0.28 7.27
N TRP A 183 -8.52 0.88 6.82
CA TRP A 183 -9.67 1.56 7.39
C TRP A 183 -10.45 2.32 6.31
N SER A 184 -11.45 3.11 6.74
CA SER A 184 -12.29 3.92 5.86
C SER A 184 -11.47 4.75 4.86
N GLY A 185 -11.70 4.57 3.57
CA GLY A 185 -10.96 5.19 2.46
C GLY A 185 -9.87 4.29 1.82
N ASP A 186 -9.46 3.22 2.48
CA ASP A 186 -8.58 2.20 1.87
C ASP A 186 -9.35 1.24 0.96
N SER A 187 -10.69 1.21 1.06
CA SER A 187 -11.59 0.45 0.17
C SER A 187 -11.17 0.58 -1.29
N GLY A 188 -11.11 -0.53 -2.02
CA GLY A 188 -10.66 -0.57 -3.41
C GLY A 188 -9.15 -0.55 -3.63
N GLY A 189 -8.36 -0.21 -2.60
CA GLY A 189 -6.90 -0.24 -2.64
C GLY A 189 -6.35 -1.67 -2.77
N PRO A 190 -5.10 -1.81 -3.24
CA PRO A 190 -4.51 -3.11 -3.53
C PRO A 190 -4.00 -3.83 -2.28
N GLN A 191 -4.12 -5.17 -2.31
CA GLN A 191 -3.24 -6.08 -1.62
C GLN A 191 -2.27 -6.66 -2.65
N ARG A 192 -0.96 -6.63 -2.35
CA ARG A 192 0.11 -7.01 -3.28
C ARG A 192 0.98 -8.10 -2.66
N TYR A 193 1.36 -9.06 -3.49
CA TYR A 193 2.30 -10.13 -3.16
C TYR A 193 3.27 -10.32 -4.33
N GLU A 194 4.57 -10.36 -4.05
CA GLU A 194 5.63 -10.49 -5.08
C GLU A 194 5.47 -9.53 -6.27
N GLY A 195 5.17 -8.26 -5.97
CA GLY A 195 5.01 -7.22 -6.98
C GLY A 195 3.69 -7.24 -7.77
N LYS A 196 2.84 -8.27 -7.61
CA LYS A 196 1.54 -8.37 -8.28
C LYS A 196 0.40 -8.04 -7.32
N GLN A 197 -0.67 -7.47 -7.83
CA GLN A 197 -1.90 -7.27 -7.07
C GLN A 197 -2.69 -8.58 -7.02
N VAL A 198 -2.94 -9.06 -5.81
CA VAL A 198 -3.67 -10.31 -5.53
C VAL A 198 -5.10 -10.06 -5.13
N ALA A 199 -5.42 -8.88 -4.58
CA ALA A 199 -6.77 -8.58 -4.10
C ALA A 199 -7.05 -7.08 -4.00
N VAL A 200 -8.31 -6.74 -3.70
CA VAL A 200 -8.90 -5.39 -3.59
C VAL A 200 -9.54 -5.23 -2.23
N ALA A 201 -9.23 -4.17 -1.50
CA ALA A 201 -9.76 -3.91 -0.15
C ALA A 201 -11.29 -3.84 -0.14
N SER A 202 -11.93 -4.69 0.67
CA SER A 202 -13.38 -4.78 0.80
C SER A 202 -13.88 -4.36 2.18
N THR A 203 -13.44 -5.04 3.26
CA THR A 203 -13.83 -4.73 4.63
C THR A 203 -12.65 -4.78 5.59
N ALA A 204 -12.74 -4.05 6.69
CA ALA A 204 -11.77 -4.08 7.78
C ALA A 204 -12.46 -3.76 9.11
N ASP A 205 -11.94 -4.31 10.21
CA ASP A 205 -12.43 -4.03 11.57
C ASP A 205 -11.81 -2.75 12.18
N GLY A 206 -10.84 -2.16 11.48
CA GLY A 206 -10.08 -1.00 11.94
C GLY A 206 -9.11 -1.27 13.10
N ARG A 207 -8.83 -2.54 13.40
CA ARG A 207 -7.98 -2.98 14.51
C ARG A 207 -6.88 -3.93 14.08
N SER A 208 -7.26 -5.09 13.54
CA SER A 208 -6.33 -6.17 13.22
C SER A 208 -6.71 -7.00 12.00
N GLU A 209 -8.01 -7.16 11.73
CA GLU A 209 -8.51 -8.06 10.70
C GLU A 209 -9.09 -7.30 9.52
N GLN A 210 -8.84 -7.81 8.32
CA GLN A 210 -9.31 -7.20 7.09
C GLN A 210 -9.48 -8.24 5.98
N THR A 211 -10.41 -7.96 5.08
CA THR A 211 -10.80 -8.85 3.99
C THR A 211 -10.68 -8.13 2.67
N TYR A 212 -10.03 -8.76 1.73
CA TYR A 212 -9.76 -8.26 0.38
C TYR A 212 -10.40 -9.18 -0.66
N GLY A 213 -11.23 -8.66 -1.55
CA GLY A 213 -11.80 -9.44 -2.67
C GLY A 213 -10.70 -9.97 -3.58
N SER A 214 -10.63 -11.30 -3.78
CA SER A 214 -9.57 -11.93 -4.57
C SER A 214 -9.67 -11.57 -6.05
N VAL A 215 -8.52 -11.24 -6.66
CA VAL A 215 -8.40 -10.95 -8.10
C VAL A 215 -8.41 -12.23 -8.92
N ALA A 216 -7.79 -13.30 -8.46
CA ALA A 216 -7.58 -14.53 -9.23
C ALA A 216 -8.88 -15.12 -9.82
N PRO A 217 -9.98 -15.29 -9.07
CA PRO A 217 -11.25 -15.77 -9.62
C PRO A 217 -11.90 -14.84 -10.64
N SER A 218 -11.55 -13.55 -10.63
CA SER A 218 -12.09 -12.51 -11.52
C SER A 218 -11.23 -12.26 -12.77
N ARG A 219 -10.09 -12.96 -12.94
CA ARG A 219 -9.14 -12.70 -14.04
C ARG A 219 -9.76 -12.85 -15.42
N ALA A 220 -10.63 -13.85 -15.64
CA ALA A 220 -11.31 -14.02 -16.93
C ALA A 220 -12.19 -12.81 -17.28
N TRP A 221 -12.95 -12.29 -16.30
CA TRP A 221 -13.77 -11.11 -16.47
C TRP A 221 -12.91 -9.85 -16.69
N ILE A 222 -11.82 -9.69 -15.93
CA ILE A 222 -10.90 -8.54 -16.09
C ILE A 222 -10.28 -8.54 -17.49
N ARG A 223 -9.81 -9.71 -17.99
CA ARG A 223 -9.27 -9.83 -19.35
C ARG A 223 -10.30 -9.50 -20.42
N ALA A 224 -11.52 -10.00 -20.26
CA ALA A 224 -12.60 -9.75 -21.22
C ALA A 224 -13.01 -8.27 -21.28
N THR A 225 -12.90 -7.54 -20.16
CA THR A 225 -13.32 -6.14 -20.03
C THR A 225 -12.18 -5.16 -20.31
N ALA A 226 -11.03 -5.33 -19.69
CA ALA A 226 -9.90 -4.39 -19.72
C ALA A 226 -8.72 -4.85 -20.59
N GLY A 227 -8.73 -6.09 -21.09
CA GLY A 227 -7.69 -6.64 -21.96
C GLY A 227 -6.40 -7.08 -21.24
N VAL A 228 -6.38 -7.17 -19.90
CA VAL A 228 -5.16 -7.45 -19.10
C VAL A 228 -5.36 -8.59 -18.10
#